data_b1a2173f90f36d0dd9014a8f79a8df93
#
_entry.id   b1a2173f90f36d0dd9014a8f79a8df93
#
_cell.length_a   1.000
_cell.length_b   1.000
_cell.length_c   1.000
_cell.angle_alpha   90.00
_cell.angle_beta   90.00
_cell.angle_gamma   90.00
#
_symmetry.space_group_name_H-M   'P 1'
#
loop_
_entity.id
_entity.type
_entity.pdbx_description
1 polymer ?
#
loop_
_entity_poly.entity_id
_entity_poly.type
_entity_poly.pdbx_seq_one_letter_code
_entity_poly.pdbx_strand_id
1 'polypeptide(L)'
;MVSIRQILVPTDFSEPAGAALTYARGLAEEFNGHLHIFHVVPEPYVYPWGTEISTLPLADLMAQSEELANTRLAELIPKDQAPNGGLTTSTAIGTPVDRILNYINESHIDLVVMGTHGRGPVGHLLLGSVAERIVRRSPVPVLTVKGHAAP
;
A
#
# COMPACT_ATOMS: atom_id res chain seq x y z
N MET A 1 25.58 7.80 -7.89
CA MET A 1 24.92 6.59 -8.44
C MET A 1 23.63 6.36 -7.69
N VAL A 2 22.55 6.14 -8.38
CA VAL A 2 21.26 5.81 -7.75
C VAL A 2 21.28 4.33 -7.32
N SER A 3 20.94 4.07 -6.06
CA SER A 3 20.81 2.71 -5.54
C SER A 3 19.35 2.49 -5.12
N ILE A 4 18.71 1.48 -5.67
CA ILE A 4 17.32 1.10 -5.34
C ILE A 4 17.39 -0.27 -4.67
N ARG A 5 17.35 -0.27 -3.33
CA ARG A 5 17.45 -1.49 -2.51
C ARG A 5 16.21 -1.77 -1.69
N GLN A 6 15.46 -0.73 -1.33
CA GLN A 6 14.26 -0.82 -0.53
C GLN A 6 13.08 -0.24 -1.33
N ILE A 7 12.21 -1.09 -1.81
CA ILE A 7 11.08 -0.72 -2.67
C ILE A 7 9.79 -0.91 -1.90
N LEU A 8 8.98 0.14 -1.78
CA LEU A 8 7.69 0.11 -1.09
C LEU A 8 6.54 0.10 -2.08
N VAL A 9 5.60 -0.82 -1.88
CA VAL A 9 4.30 -0.85 -2.56
C VAL A 9 3.20 -0.68 -1.53
N PRO A 10 2.64 0.51 -1.38
CA PRO A 10 1.37 0.68 -0.66
C PRO A 10 0.25 0.02 -1.47
N THR A 11 -0.58 -0.77 -0.82
CA THR A 11 -1.69 -1.46 -1.48
C THR A 11 -3.00 -1.25 -0.74
N ASP A 12 -4.06 -1.04 -1.49
CA ASP A 12 -5.46 -1.10 -1.05
C ASP A 12 -6.20 -2.32 -1.65
N PHE A 13 -5.42 -3.26 -2.21
CA PHE A 13 -5.90 -4.46 -2.89
C PHE A 13 -6.74 -4.18 -4.16
N SER A 14 -6.69 -2.97 -4.70
CA SER A 14 -7.33 -2.62 -5.97
C SER A 14 -6.54 -3.15 -7.16
N GLU A 15 -7.15 -3.12 -8.34
CA GLU A 15 -6.49 -3.50 -9.59
C GLU A 15 -5.27 -2.62 -9.91
N PRO A 16 -5.32 -1.27 -9.80
CA PRO A 16 -4.14 -0.44 -9.98
C PRO A 16 -3.00 -0.74 -8.98
N ALA A 17 -3.32 -1.06 -7.74
CA ALA A 17 -2.33 -1.49 -6.75
C ALA A 17 -1.69 -2.83 -7.15
N GLY A 18 -2.44 -3.75 -7.73
CA GLY A 18 -1.92 -5.00 -8.27
C GLY A 18 -0.97 -4.78 -9.45
N ALA A 19 -1.29 -3.85 -10.35
CA ALA A 19 -0.39 -3.46 -11.45
C ALA A 19 0.91 -2.85 -10.92
N ALA A 20 0.82 -2.00 -9.91
CA ALA A 20 2.00 -1.43 -9.22
C ALA A 20 2.86 -2.52 -8.59
N LEU A 21 2.25 -3.51 -7.93
CA LEU A 21 2.96 -4.64 -7.34
C LEU A 21 3.72 -5.46 -8.38
N THR A 22 3.11 -5.73 -9.53
CA THR A 22 3.77 -6.44 -10.65
C THR A 22 5.01 -5.68 -11.12
N TYR A 23 4.92 -4.37 -11.26
CA TYR A 23 6.04 -3.51 -11.63
C TYR A 23 7.14 -3.51 -10.57
N ALA A 24 6.77 -3.30 -9.33
CA ALA A 24 7.72 -3.25 -8.21
C ALA A 24 8.46 -4.57 -8.03
N ARG A 25 7.79 -5.70 -8.25
CA ARG A 25 8.40 -7.02 -8.20
C ARG A 25 9.48 -7.16 -9.28
N GLY A 26 9.19 -6.77 -10.53
CA GLY A 26 10.19 -6.76 -11.60
C GLY A 26 11.40 -5.88 -11.27
N LEU A 27 11.18 -4.70 -10.69
CA LEU A 27 12.27 -3.83 -10.24
C LEU A 27 13.08 -4.46 -9.09
N ALA A 28 12.41 -5.10 -8.14
CA ALA A 28 13.09 -5.80 -7.04
C ALA A 28 13.97 -6.94 -7.55
N GLU A 29 13.51 -7.68 -8.54
CA GLU A 29 14.30 -8.75 -9.20
C GLU A 29 15.50 -8.16 -9.95
N GLU A 30 15.31 -7.12 -10.75
CA GLU A 30 16.38 -6.48 -11.55
C GLU A 30 17.48 -5.86 -10.69
N PHE A 31 17.10 -5.17 -9.61
CA PHE A 31 18.06 -4.48 -8.73
C PHE A 31 18.49 -5.30 -7.52
N ASN A 32 18.04 -6.55 -7.40
CA ASN A 32 18.23 -7.39 -6.21
C ASN A 32 17.80 -6.64 -4.92
N GLY A 33 16.70 -5.93 -5.03
CA GLY A 33 16.14 -5.09 -3.98
C GLY A 33 15.15 -5.86 -3.08
N HIS A 34 14.99 -5.37 -1.86
CA HIS A 34 13.98 -5.85 -0.92
C HIS A 34 12.63 -5.19 -1.21
N LEU A 35 11.58 -6.01 -1.32
CA LEU A 35 10.23 -5.56 -1.59
C LEU A 35 9.42 -5.47 -0.30
N HIS A 36 8.84 -4.30 -0.04
CA HIS A 36 7.91 -4.06 1.05
C HIS A 36 6.50 -3.89 0.49
N ILE A 37 5.56 -4.69 0.97
CA ILE A 37 4.13 -4.51 0.66
C ILE A 37 3.44 -4.04 1.92
N PHE A 38 2.81 -2.89 1.86
CA PHE A 38 2.24 -2.21 3.01
C PHE A 38 0.78 -1.85 2.79
N HIS A 39 -0.07 -2.24 3.74
CA HIS A 39 -1.48 -1.87 3.74
C HIS A 39 -1.83 -1.09 5.00
N VAL A 40 -2.55 0.01 4.82
CA VAL A 40 -3.09 0.78 5.93
C VAL A 40 -4.58 0.47 6.09
N VAL A 41 -4.92 -0.08 7.25
CA VAL A 41 -6.32 -0.27 7.65
C VAL A 41 -6.85 1.09 8.10
N PRO A 42 -7.86 1.67 7.42
CA PRO A 42 -8.41 2.95 7.83
C PRO A 42 -9.06 2.85 9.21
N GLU A 43 -8.90 3.87 10.02
CA GLU A 43 -9.68 3.99 11.25
C GLU A 43 -11.16 4.10 10.90
N PRO A 44 -12.03 3.31 11.56
CA PRO A 44 -13.46 3.42 11.31
C PRO A 44 -13.94 4.81 11.74
N TYR A 45 -14.77 5.40 10.90
CA TYR A 45 -15.37 6.69 11.20
C TYR A 45 -16.43 6.50 12.30
N VAL A 46 -16.10 6.93 13.50
CA VAL A 46 -17.06 6.93 14.62
C VAL A 46 -17.90 8.20 14.52
N TYR A 47 -19.18 8.05 14.17
CA TYR A 47 -20.08 9.20 14.19
C TYR A 47 -20.26 9.72 15.62
N PRO A 48 -20.18 11.05 15.85
CA PRO A 48 -20.31 11.64 17.21
C PRO A 48 -21.66 11.35 17.88
N TRP A 49 -22.64 10.91 17.14
CA TRP A 49 -24.02 10.65 17.60
C TRP A 49 -24.29 9.22 18.10
N GLY A 50 -23.26 8.38 18.19
CA GLY A 50 -23.36 7.11 18.91
C GLY A 50 -24.38 6.10 18.35
N THR A 51 -24.64 6.08 17.06
CA THR A 51 -25.36 4.96 16.47
C THR A 51 -24.42 3.77 16.41
N GLU A 52 -24.54 2.88 17.38
CA GLU A 52 -23.85 1.60 17.39
C GLU A 52 -24.32 0.77 16.19
N ILE A 53 -23.55 0.79 15.11
CA ILE A 53 -23.79 -0.04 13.92
C ILE A 53 -23.27 -1.46 14.14
N SER A 54 -22.44 -1.67 15.15
CA SER A 54 -21.86 -2.96 15.48
C SER A 54 -21.98 -3.28 16.97
N THR A 55 -22.33 -4.52 17.27
CA THR A 55 -22.33 -5.07 18.64
C THR A 55 -20.93 -5.41 19.14
N LEU A 56 -19.91 -5.37 18.27
CA LEU A 56 -18.53 -5.66 18.63
C LEU A 56 -17.81 -4.41 19.14
N PRO A 57 -16.97 -4.53 20.18
CA PRO A 57 -16.08 -3.45 20.58
C PRO A 57 -15.21 -2.98 19.40
N LEU A 58 -14.98 -1.68 19.30
CA LEU A 58 -14.19 -1.08 18.22
C LEU A 58 -12.81 -1.71 18.09
N ALA A 59 -12.14 -1.99 19.22
CA ALA A 59 -10.84 -2.64 19.26
C ALA A 59 -10.85 -4.02 18.60
N ASP A 60 -11.90 -4.82 18.82
CA ASP A 60 -12.03 -6.15 18.22
C ASP A 60 -12.29 -6.06 16.71
N LEU A 61 -13.06 -5.07 16.28
CA LEU A 61 -13.31 -4.81 14.86
C LEU A 61 -12.03 -4.42 14.11
N MET A 62 -11.22 -3.59 14.72
CA MET A 62 -9.92 -3.18 14.17
C MET A 62 -8.94 -4.34 14.10
N ALA A 63 -8.87 -5.15 15.15
CA ALA A 63 -8.01 -6.35 15.19
C ALA A 63 -8.40 -7.36 14.10
N GLN A 64 -9.71 -7.60 13.90
CA GLN A 64 -10.19 -8.47 12.83
C GLN A 64 -9.88 -7.93 11.43
N SER A 65 -10.01 -6.61 11.23
CA SER A 65 -9.68 -5.96 9.96
C SER A 65 -8.18 -6.06 9.65
N GLU A 66 -7.33 -5.91 10.66
CA GLU A 66 -5.89 -6.06 10.51
C GLU A 66 -5.49 -7.51 10.22
N GLU A 67 -6.09 -8.48 10.90
CA GLU A 67 -5.86 -9.91 10.65
C GLU A 67 -6.26 -10.30 9.22
N LEU A 68 -7.42 -9.83 8.75
CA LEU A 68 -7.85 -10.04 7.37
C LEU A 68 -6.88 -9.41 6.36
N ALA A 69 -6.40 -8.21 6.64
CA ALA A 69 -5.42 -7.54 5.80
C ALA A 69 -4.10 -8.31 5.73
N ASN A 70 -3.60 -8.81 6.86
CA ASN A 70 -2.39 -9.64 6.91
C ASN A 70 -2.55 -10.92 6.09
N THR A 71 -3.70 -11.57 6.18
CA THR A 71 -4.01 -12.77 5.37
C THR A 71 -3.98 -12.43 3.87
N ARG A 72 -4.62 -11.36 3.47
CA ARG A 72 -4.63 -10.91 2.06
C ARG A 72 -3.25 -10.52 1.55
N LEU A 73 -2.43 -9.87 2.38
CA LEU A 73 -1.05 -9.53 2.02
C LEU A 73 -0.21 -10.78 1.77
N ALA A 74 -0.36 -11.81 2.61
CA ALA A 74 0.36 -13.07 2.46
C ALA A 74 0.01 -13.82 1.17
N GLU A 75 -1.18 -13.60 0.63
CA GLU A 75 -1.65 -14.21 -0.61
C GLU A 75 -1.15 -13.48 -1.88
N LEU A 76 -0.71 -12.22 -1.77
CA LEU A 76 -0.29 -11.42 -2.93
C LEU A 76 0.96 -11.98 -3.61
N ILE A 77 1.92 -12.44 -2.81
CA ILE A 77 3.14 -13.10 -3.32
C ILE A 77 3.39 -14.33 -2.45
N PRO A 78 3.25 -15.54 -3.00
CA PRO A 78 3.66 -16.76 -2.32
C PRO A 78 5.14 -16.71 -1.91
N LYS A 79 5.48 -17.32 -0.77
CA LYS A 79 6.85 -17.27 -0.21
C LYS A 79 7.91 -17.79 -1.16
N ASP A 80 7.59 -18.80 -1.96
CA ASP A 80 8.45 -19.39 -2.98
C ASP A 80 8.66 -18.50 -4.21
N GLN A 81 7.89 -17.40 -4.31
CA GLN A 81 7.97 -16.42 -5.39
C GLN A 81 8.46 -15.04 -4.91
N ALA A 82 8.97 -14.96 -3.69
CA ALA A 82 9.56 -13.73 -3.17
C ALA A 82 10.81 -13.34 -3.98
N PRO A 83 11.05 -12.03 -4.21
CA PRO A 83 12.27 -11.57 -4.84
C PRO A 83 13.53 -12.02 -4.07
N ASN A 84 14.64 -12.22 -4.78
CA ASN A 84 15.90 -12.65 -4.16
C ASN A 84 16.41 -11.68 -3.07
N GLY A 85 16.13 -10.39 -3.22
CA GLY A 85 16.46 -9.36 -2.24
C GLY A 85 15.61 -9.39 -0.97
N GLY A 86 14.55 -10.20 -0.95
CA GLY A 86 13.65 -10.38 0.19
C GLY A 86 12.28 -9.72 0.02
N LEU A 87 11.37 -10.11 0.92
CA LEU A 87 9.99 -9.63 0.96
C LEU A 87 9.56 -9.37 2.41
N THR A 88 8.97 -8.23 2.65
CA THR A 88 8.29 -7.87 3.91
C THR A 88 6.86 -7.45 3.61
N THR A 89 5.92 -8.01 4.35
CA THR A 89 4.52 -7.55 4.34
C THR A 89 4.18 -6.98 5.71
N SER A 90 3.49 -5.86 5.76
CA SER A 90 3.07 -5.26 7.01
C SER A 90 1.80 -4.42 6.87
N THR A 91 1.14 -4.23 7.99
CA THR A 91 -0.06 -3.42 8.13
C THR A 91 0.14 -2.33 9.17
N ALA A 92 -0.63 -1.28 9.07
CA ALA A 92 -0.80 -0.28 10.12
C ALA A 92 -2.25 0.19 10.13
N ILE A 93 -2.68 0.74 11.24
CA ILE A 93 -4.00 1.35 11.39
C ILE A 93 -3.83 2.86 11.43
N GLY A 94 -4.65 3.58 10.70
CA GLY A 94 -4.65 5.04 10.71
C GLY A 94 -4.96 5.68 9.35
N THR A 95 -4.46 6.89 9.17
CA THR A 95 -4.58 7.64 7.93
C THR A 95 -3.57 7.13 6.90
N PRO A 96 -3.99 6.69 5.71
CA PRO A 96 -3.09 6.08 4.73
C PRO A 96 -1.87 6.92 4.40
N VAL A 97 -2.04 8.19 4.09
CA VAL A 97 -0.93 9.08 3.71
C VAL A 97 0.12 9.19 4.82
N ASP A 98 -0.31 9.44 6.04
CA ASP A 98 0.61 9.62 7.16
C ASP A 98 1.34 8.33 7.52
N ARG A 99 0.65 7.19 7.50
CA ARG A 99 1.27 5.87 7.76
C ARG A 99 2.26 5.47 6.67
N ILE A 100 1.96 5.74 5.41
CA ILE A 100 2.88 5.50 4.30
C ILE A 100 4.14 6.36 4.43
N LEU A 101 3.98 7.66 4.70
CA LEU A 101 5.12 8.57 4.87
C LEU A 101 6.01 8.18 6.06
N ASN A 102 5.41 7.77 7.18
CA ASN A 102 6.15 7.26 8.33
C ASN A 102 6.93 5.98 7.96
N TYR A 103 6.28 5.05 7.26
CA TYR A 103 6.93 3.80 6.82
C TYR A 103 8.12 4.04 5.90
N ILE A 104 8.02 5.00 4.99
CA ILE A 104 9.14 5.40 4.11
C ILE A 104 10.38 5.77 4.92
N ASN A 105 10.18 6.59 5.97
CA ASN A 105 11.29 7.04 6.81
C ASN A 105 11.83 5.93 7.71
N GLU A 106 10.97 5.20 8.38
CA GLU A 106 11.35 4.16 9.35
C GLU A 106 12.03 2.96 8.69
N SER A 107 11.61 2.60 7.48
CA SER A 107 12.15 1.46 6.73
C SER A 107 13.22 1.85 5.71
N HIS A 108 13.65 3.10 5.70
CA HIS A 108 14.66 3.61 4.77
C HIS A 108 14.38 3.28 3.31
N ILE A 109 13.14 3.50 2.88
CA ILE A 109 12.69 3.23 1.51
C ILE A 109 13.44 4.11 0.51
N ASP A 110 13.85 3.53 -0.61
CA ASP A 110 14.52 4.23 -1.71
C ASP A 110 13.56 4.62 -2.85
N LEU A 111 12.50 3.84 -3.03
CA LEU A 111 11.51 4.03 -4.10
C LEU A 111 10.13 3.58 -3.64
N VAL A 112 9.12 4.40 -3.91
CA VAL A 112 7.72 4.02 -3.78
C VAL A 112 7.16 3.69 -5.16
N VAL A 113 6.45 2.56 -5.27
CA VAL A 113 5.71 2.17 -6.49
C VAL A 113 4.26 2.00 -6.11
N MET A 114 3.37 2.78 -6.68
CA MET A 114 1.96 2.76 -6.30
C MET A 114 1.02 2.95 -7.49
N GLY A 115 -0.20 2.46 -7.36
CA GLY A 115 -1.23 2.69 -8.37
C GLY A 115 -1.62 4.17 -8.44
N THR A 116 -1.96 4.64 -9.63
CA THR A 116 -2.44 6.02 -9.83
C THR A 116 -3.77 6.28 -9.15
N HIS A 117 -4.61 5.24 -8.95
CA HIS A 117 -5.94 5.30 -8.38
C HIS A 117 -6.13 4.16 -7.38
N GLY A 118 -6.99 4.41 -6.37
CA GLY A 118 -7.45 3.39 -5.45
C GLY A 118 -8.83 2.83 -5.85
N ARG A 119 -9.62 2.45 -4.86
CA ARG A 119 -10.94 1.81 -5.02
C ARG A 119 -12.07 2.75 -5.45
N GLY A 120 -11.89 4.06 -5.48
CA GLY A 120 -12.95 5.01 -5.78
C GLY A 120 -13.30 5.13 -7.26
N PRO A 121 -14.50 5.67 -7.61
CA PRO A 121 -14.82 6.04 -8.97
C PRO A 121 -13.90 7.21 -9.39
N VAL A 122 -13.11 7.02 -10.42
CA VAL A 122 -12.01 7.95 -10.70
C VAL A 122 -12.22 8.75 -11.98
N GLY A 123 -13.38 8.84 -12.50
CA GLY A 123 -13.74 9.70 -13.62
C GLY A 123 -12.57 10.31 -14.41
N HIS A 124 -12.29 11.57 -14.21
CA HIS A 124 -11.30 12.33 -14.96
C HIS A 124 -10.02 12.69 -14.18
N LEU A 125 -9.82 12.14 -12.97
CA LEU A 125 -8.65 12.43 -12.17
C LEU A 125 -7.43 11.67 -12.69
N LEU A 126 -6.31 12.37 -12.83
CA LEU A 126 -5.03 11.76 -13.23
C LEU A 126 -4.42 10.92 -12.11
N LEU A 127 -4.64 11.30 -10.86
CA LEU A 127 -4.18 10.62 -9.66
C LEU A 127 -5.29 10.56 -8.62
N GLY A 128 -5.36 9.46 -7.88
CA GLY A 128 -6.19 9.34 -6.69
C GLY A 128 -5.67 10.21 -5.54
N SER A 129 -6.51 10.42 -4.52
CA SER A 129 -6.20 11.33 -3.41
C SER A 129 -4.95 10.91 -2.61
N VAL A 130 -4.77 9.62 -2.36
CA VAL A 130 -3.58 9.11 -1.65
C VAL A 130 -2.35 9.24 -2.54
N ALA A 131 -2.42 8.80 -3.81
CA ALA A 131 -1.32 8.89 -4.76
C ALA A 131 -0.83 10.33 -4.94
N GLU A 132 -1.74 11.28 -5.12
CA GLU A 132 -1.39 12.70 -5.26
C GLU A 132 -0.63 13.23 -4.03
N ARG A 133 -1.10 12.93 -2.83
CA ARG A 133 -0.47 13.39 -1.60
C ARG A 133 0.89 12.73 -1.37
N ILE A 134 1.03 11.46 -1.69
CA ILE A 134 2.32 10.77 -1.59
C ILE A 134 3.31 11.35 -2.60
N VAL A 135 2.93 11.56 -3.85
CA VAL A 135 3.79 12.21 -4.86
C VAL A 135 4.28 13.58 -4.39
N ARG A 136 3.42 14.38 -3.75
CA ARG A 136 3.78 15.71 -3.27
C ARG A 136 4.67 15.72 -2.02
N ARG A 137 4.52 14.75 -1.13
CA ARG A 137 5.11 14.77 0.21
C ARG A 137 6.23 13.76 0.42
N SER A 138 6.38 12.80 -0.49
CA SER A 138 7.40 11.75 -0.35
C SER A 138 8.81 12.34 -0.39
N PRO A 139 9.69 11.96 0.54
CA PRO A 139 11.10 12.33 0.49
C PRO A 139 11.92 11.52 -0.53
N VAL A 140 11.30 10.51 -1.14
CA VAL A 140 11.93 9.62 -2.13
C VAL A 140 11.13 9.59 -3.43
N PRO A 141 11.73 9.16 -4.55
CA PRO A 141 11.00 9.02 -5.82
C PRO A 141 9.76 8.16 -5.70
N VAL A 142 8.72 8.53 -6.43
CA VAL A 142 7.44 7.81 -6.51
C VAL A 142 7.17 7.46 -7.96
N LEU A 143 7.10 6.17 -8.24
CA LEU A 143 6.66 5.64 -9.53
C LEU A 143 5.18 5.32 -9.46
N THR A 144 4.38 6.02 -10.25
CA THR A 144 2.94 5.75 -10.35
C THR A 144 2.64 4.85 -11.53
N VAL A 145 1.85 3.81 -11.30
CA VAL A 145 1.49 2.82 -12.32
C VAL A 145 0.00 2.89 -12.57
N LYS A 146 -0.38 3.05 -13.83
CA LYS A 146 -1.79 2.96 -14.24
C LYS A 146 -2.23 1.50 -14.21
N GLY A 147 -3.43 1.26 -13.70
CA GLY A 147 -4.09 -0.01 -13.90
C GLY A 147 -4.30 -0.29 -15.38
N HIS A 148 -4.47 -1.56 -15.73
CA HIS A 148 -4.82 -1.88 -17.10
C HIS A 148 -6.18 -1.28 -17.43
N ALA A 149 -6.22 -0.37 -18.40
CA ALA A 149 -7.48 0.01 -18.99
C ALA A 149 -8.09 -1.25 -19.61
N ALA A 150 -9.34 -1.58 -19.24
CA ALA A 150 -10.06 -2.62 -19.94
C ALA A 150 -10.03 -2.33 -21.44
N PRO A 151 -9.75 -3.33 -22.27
CA PRO A 151 -9.75 -3.14 -23.72
C PRO A 151 -11.11 -2.69 -24.22
#